data_f570551b02072ff21692d4438757c6aa
#
_entry.id   f570551b02072ff21692d4438757c6aa
#
_cell.length_a   1.000
_cell.length_b   1.000
_cell.length_c   1.000
_cell.angle_alpha   90.00
_cell.angle_beta   90.00
_cell.angle_gamma   90.00
#
_symmetry.space_group_name_H-M   'P 1'
#
loop_
_entity.id
_entity.type
_entity.pdbx_description
1 polymer ?
#
loop_
_entity_poly.entity_id
_entity_poly.type
_entity_poly.pdbx_seq_one_letter_code
_entity_poly.pdbx_strand_id
1 'polypeptide(L)'
;MKKQLLLLLSLLVLSISSFTAPGSIQDNIEKKDGMIVVANKSGHNIHLINARTGKIIKELPTGYAPHEVEVSDGGNWAVVSNYGDREKPGNTLSVYNLKTQSLDKTIDLGEHTLPHGMDWIKGTQKLLVTTEGNNTILVVDVVKGKIEQTWETDQGISHMVVAAPEANRAFVSSIKTGDVTVFNLNTGNIEKQVHSGKGAEGLDVSPGGKELWVTNRGENTITIFNTQTLERIEKIDCGAFPIRAKFSPDGKYFVVSNAESGHVNVFNANSRALIKRIKLRPPVPEGRNKERYFADFEGSSVPIGLVVPDNRTAYVANTHADVVTVIDLEKLTIVEHLKAGKEPDGINFSYVVSE
;
A
#
# COMPACT_ATOMS: atom_id res chain seq x y z
N MET A 1 -34.24 -92.45 9.01
CA MET A 1 -33.64 -91.79 7.85
C MET A 1 -33.58 -90.32 8.15
N LYS A 2 -32.45 -89.80 8.65
CA LYS A 2 -32.20 -88.41 9.00
C LYS A 2 -31.40 -87.76 7.89
N LYS A 3 -31.94 -86.73 7.22
CA LYS A 3 -31.22 -85.92 6.26
C LYS A 3 -30.48 -84.77 7.03
N GLN A 4 -29.20 -84.76 6.95
CA GLN A 4 -28.35 -83.63 7.42
C GLN A 4 -28.34 -82.53 6.39
N LEU A 5 -28.66 -81.30 6.83
CA LEU A 5 -28.59 -80.06 6.05
C LEU A 5 -27.28 -79.36 6.36
N LEU A 6 -26.37 -79.32 5.37
CA LEU A 6 -25.13 -78.57 5.49
C LEU A 6 -25.41 -77.08 5.21
N LEU A 7 -25.16 -76.23 6.19
CA LEU A 7 -25.21 -74.78 6.04
C LEU A 7 -23.81 -74.30 5.62
N LEU A 8 -23.68 -73.81 4.40
CA LEU A 8 -22.46 -73.08 3.96
C LEU A 8 -22.57 -71.60 4.42
N LEU A 9 -21.68 -71.18 5.33
CA LEU A 9 -21.50 -69.80 5.68
C LEU A 9 -20.48 -69.18 4.72
N SER A 10 -20.90 -68.27 3.81
CA SER A 10 -20.05 -67.49 2.99
C SER A 10 -19.62 -66.23 3.79
N LEU A 11 -18.37 -66.15 4.18
CA LEU A 11 -17.76 -64.94 4.73
C LEU A 11 -17.58 -63.91 3.60
N LEU A 12 -18.36 -62.84 3.66
CA LEU A 12 -18.17 -61.67 2.83
C LEU A 12 -17.11 -60.77 3.51
N VAL A 13 -15.86 -60.75 2.97
CA VAL A 13 -14.82 -59.80 3.41
C VAL A 13 -15.08 -58.47 2.74
N LEU A 14 -15.67 -57.53 3.48
CA LEU A 14 -15.72 -56.12 3.06
C LEU A 14 -14.29 -55.50 3.16
N SER A 15 -13.66 -55.31 2.03
CA SER A 15 -12.47 -54.48 1.96
C SER A 15 -12.89 -53.01 2.10
N ILE A 16 -12.64 -52.39 3.26
CA ILE A 16 -12.75 -50.94 3.47
C ILE A 16 -11.54 -50.30 2.79
N SER A 17 -11.73 -49.84 1.56
CA SER A 17 -10.79 -48.92 0.94
C SER A 17 -10.89 -47.55 1.65
N SER A 18 -9.91 -47.22 2.46
CA SER A 18 -9.75 -45.89 3.01
C SER A 18 -9.50 -44.87 1.87
N PHE A 19 -10.56 -44.13 1.52
CA PHE A 19 -10.40 -42.93 0.73
C PHE A 19 -9.64 -41.92 1.58
N THR A 20 -8.33 -41.76 1.36
CA THR A 20 -7.59 -40.60 1.78
C THR A 20 -8.09 -39.44 0.93
N ALA A 21 -8.75 -38.47 1.58
CA ALA A 21 -9.06 -37.18 0.94
C ALA A 21 -7.79 -36.61 0.29
N PRO A 22 -7.85 -36.07 -0.93
CA PRO A 22 -6.72 -35.43 -1.53
C PRO A 22 -6.30 -34.30 -0.59
N GLY A 23 -5.10 -34.40 -0.02
CA GLY A 23 -4.49 -33.31 0.73
C GLY A 23 -4.53 -32.08 -0.15
N SER A 24 -5.04 -30.97 0.37
CA SER A 24 -4.97 -29.67 -0.28
C SER A 24 -3.50 -29.43 -0.59
N ILE A 25 -3.14 -29.45 -1.87
CA ILE A 25 -1.88 -28.92 -2.34
C ILE A 25 -1.99 -27.42 -2.05
N GLN A 26 -1.55 -26.98 -0.88
CA GLN A 26 -1.21 -25.59 -0.67
C GLN A 26 0.00 -25.34 -1.57
N ASP A 27 -0.28 -24.85 -2.78
CA ASP A 27 0.72 -24.27 -3.65
C ASP A 27 1.39 -23.12 -2.88
N ASN A 28 2.46 -23.44 -2.16
CA ASN A 28 3.22 -22.45 -1.43
C ASN A 28 3.79 -21.47 -2.46
N ILE A 29 3.32 -20.22 -2.43
CA ILE A 29 4.06 -19.14 -3.07
C ILE A 29 5.45 -19.17 -2.45
N GLU A 30 6.50 -19.17 -3.27
CA GLU A 30 7.84 -18.91 -2.80
C GLU A 30 7.89 -17.48 -2.27
N LYS A 31 7.65 -17.36 -0.96
CA LYS A 31 7.66 -16.05 -0.28
C LYS A 31 9.08 -15.49 -0.34
N LYS A 32 9.22 -14.24 -0.74
CA LYS A 32 10.50 -13.57 -0.80
C LYS A 32 11.05 -13.25 0.58
N ASP A 33 12.38 -13.26 0.66
CA ASP A 33 13.08 -12.73 1.80
C ASP A 33 12.95 -11.21 1.83
N GLY A 34 12.78 -10.65 3.02
CA GLY A 34 12.64 -9.23 3.24
C GLY A 34 11.73 -8.91 4.42
N MET A 35 11.50 -7.63 4.59
CA MET A 35 10.66 -7.09 5.66
C MET A 35 9.52 -6.25 5.08
N ILE A 36 8.32 -6.48 5.55
CA ILE A 36 7.20 -5.57 5.38
C ILE A 36 7.26 -4.55 6.52
N VAL A 37 7.25 -3.28 6.19
CA VAL A 37 7.21 -2.16 7.15
C VAL A 37 5.81 -1.60 7.15
N VAL A 38 5.12 -1.65 8.30
CA VAL A 38 3.71 -1.24 8.42
C VAL A 38 3.58 -0.18 9.49
N ALA A 39 3.05 0.99 9.13
CA ALA A 39 2.65 2.00 10.10
C ALA A 39 1.27 1.68 10.67
N ASN A 40 1.18 1.62 11.99
CA ASN A 40 -0.05 1.34 12.71
C ASN A 40 -0.57 2.64 13.32
N LYS A 41 -1.55 3.27 12.67
CA LYS A 41 -1.99 4.64 12.96
C LYS A 41 -2.41 4.83 14.42
N SER A 42 -3.32 4.02 14.92
CA SER A 42 -3.77 4.07 16.30
C SER A 42 -2.86 3.30 17.27
N GLY A 43 -1.88 2.56 16.75
CA GLY A 43 -0.84 1.92 17.55
C GLY A 43 0.31 2.86 17.88
N HIS A 44 0.47 3.97 17.16
CA HIS A 44 1.60 4.91 17.27
C HIS A 44 2.96 4.20 17.17
N ASN A 45 3.04 3.20 16.28
CA ASN A 45 4.22 2.38 16.08
C ASN A 45 4.32 1.91 14.62
N ILE A 46 5.47 1.33 14.28
CA ILE A 46 5.59 0.47 13.10
C ILE A 46 5.82 -0.97 13.53
N HIS A 47 5.34 -1.89 12.72
CA HIS A 47 5.75 -3.28 12.77
C HIS A 47 6.71 -3.59 11.61
N LEU A 48 7.81 -4.26 11.93
CA LEU A 48 8.66 -4.94 10.98
C LEU A 48 8.20 -6.40 10.94
N ILE A 49 7.69 -6.86 9.79
CA ILE A 49 7.16 -8.21 9.63
C ILE A 49 8.07 -8.96 8.66
N ASN A 50 8.54 -10.14 9.04
CA ASN A 50 9.29 -11.02 8.13
C ASN A 50 8.35 -11.50 7.01
N ALA A 51 8.66 -11.14 5.77
CA ALA A 51 7.78 -11.41 4.64
C ALA A 51 7.65 -12.91 4.33
N ARG A 52 8.69 -13.71 4.60
CA ARG A 52 8.69 -15.17 4.40
C ARG A 52 7.82 -15.89 5.43
N THR A 53 7.96 -15.54 6.72
CA THR A 53 7.31 -16.26 7.82
C THR A 53 6.01 -15.63 8.30
N GLY A 54 5.73 -14.38 7.93
CA GLY A 54 4.61 -13.59 8.42
C GLY A 54 4.71 -13.18 9.89
N LYS A 55 5.84 -13.43 10.54
CA LYS A 55 6.03 -13.09 11.96
C LYS A 55 6.47 -11.65 12.14
N ILE A 56 5.91 -10.98 13.14
CA ILE A 56 6.42 -9.67 13.57
C ILE A 56 7.82 -9.88 14.15
N ILE A 57 8.81 -9.24 13.53
CA ILE A 57 10.22 -9.26 13.97
C ILE A 57 10.40 -8.26 15.09
N LYS A 58 9.83 -7.06 14.91
CA LYS A 58 10.00 -5.95 15.82
C LYS A 58 8.85 -4.96 15.77
N GLU A 59 8.56 -4.35 16.89
CA GLU A 59 7.72 -3.19 17.04
C GLU A 59 8.59 -2.01 17.46
N LEU A 60 8.44 -0.87 16.77
CA LEU A 60 9.22 0.35 17.02
C LEU A 60 8.27 1.54 17.17
N PRO A 61 8.49 2.43 18.16
CA PRO A 61 7.63 3.59 18.36
C PRO A 61 7.78 4.59 17.21
N THR A 62 6.70 5.33 16.91
CA THR A 62 6.68 6.48 16.00
C THR A 62 6.30 7.75 16.76
N GLY A 63 6.12 8.86 16.03
CA GLY A 63 5.32 9.98 16.52
C GLY A 63 3.83 9.65 16.53
N TYR A 64 3.02 10.66 16.84
CA TYR A 64 1.56 10.50 16.97
C TYR A 64 0.90 10.23 15.62
N ALA A 65 0.04 9.21 15.58
CA ALA A 65 -0.75 8.77 14.42
C ALA A 65 0.06 8.73 13.10
N PRO A 66 1.03 7.80 12.97
CA PRO A 66 1.79 7.63 11.74
C PRO A 66 0.85 7.32 10.57
N HIS A 67 1.23 7.75 9.36
CA HIS A 67 0.37 7.58 8.18
C HIS A 67 1.07 6.81 7.07
N GLU A 68 1.99 7.43 6.33
CA GLU A 68 2.67 6.78 5.21
C GLU A 68 4.04 6.22 5.61
N VAL A 69 4.50 5.25 4.83
CA VAL A 69 5.83 4.64 4.95
C VAL A 69 6.50 4.62 3.60
N GLU A 70 7.71 5.15 3.50
CA GLU A 70 8.54 5.00 2.32
C GLU A 70 9.87 4.32 2.66
N VAL A 71 10.28 3.35 1.83
CA VAL A 71 11.56 2.64 1.95
C VAL A 71 12.50 3.11 0.86
N SER A 72 13.74 3.42 1.24
CA SER A 72 14.77 3.88 0.29
C SER A 72 15.10 2.82 -0.78
N ASP A 73 15.57 3.25 -1.96
CA ASP A 73 15.93 2.36 -3.08
C ASP A 73 16.83 1.18 -2.67
N GLY A 74 17.77 1.41 -1.76
CA GLY A 74 18.65 0.36 -1.23
C GLY A 74 18.04 -0.49 -0.12
N GLY A 75 16.79 -0.25 0.27
CA GLY A 75 16.08 -0.98 1.31
C GLY A 75 16.58 -0.75 2.74
N ASN A 76 17.58 0.13 2.95
CA ASN A 76 18.23 0.27 4.26
C ASN A 76 17.49 1.18 5.23
N TRP A 77 16.69 2.09 4.72
CA TRP A 77 16.00 3.11 5.48
C TRP A 77 14.50 3.04 5.24
N ALA A 78 13.71 3.13 6.30
CA ALA A 78 12.30 3.44 6.22
C ALA A 78 12.04 4.82 6.82
N VAL A 79 11.23 5.62 6.15
CA VAL A 79 10.76 6.91 6.63
C VAL A 79 9.26 6.83 6.84
N VAL A 80 8.79 7.32 7.98
CA VAL A 80 7.38 7.30 8.37
C VAL A 80 6.92 8.72 8.65
N SER A 81 5.83 9.14 8.03
CA SER A 81 5.20 10.42 8.32
C SER A 81 4.41 10.33 9.63
N ASN A 82 4.76 11.15 10.62
CA ASN A 82 4.00 11.30 11.85
C ASN A 82 2.93 12.36 11.62
N TYR A 83 1.83 11.94 11.02
CA TYR A 83 0.78 12.83 10.53
C TYR A 83 0.04 13.54 11.66
N GLY A 84 -0.21 12.83 12.76
CA GLY A 84 -1.11 13.33 13.78
C GLY A 84 -2.57 13.26 13.36
N ASP A 85 -3.33 14.25 13.76
CA ASP A 85 -4.70 14.51 13.34
C ASP A 85 -4.96 16.04 13.31
N ARG A 86 -6.21 16.45 13.05
CA ARG A 86 -6.57 17.88 12.97
C ARG A 86 -6.54 18.60 14.32
N GLU A 87 -6.71 17.87 15.41
CA GLU A 87 -6.68 18.42 16.79
C GLU A 87 -5.24 18.54 17.30
N LYS A 88 -4.41 17.55 16.91
CA LYS A 88 -2.99 17.48 17.24
C LYS A 88 -2.17 17.20 15.97
N PRO A 89 -1.98 18.19 15.08
CA PRO A 89 -1.22 18.00 13.87
C PRO A 89 0.24 17.58 14.14
N GLY A 90 0.69 16.53 13.47
CA GLY A 90 2.10 16.15 13.51
C GLY A 90 2.93 16.98 12.54
N ASN A 91 4.24 17.06 12.80
CA ASN A 91 5.20 17.81 11.98
C ASN A 91 6.57 17.14 11.96
N THR A 92 6.63 15.83 12.05
CA THR A 92 7.91 15.11 12.08
C THR A 92 7.89 13.89 11.16
N LEU A 93 9.10 13.45 10.78
CA LEU A 93 9.33 12.16 10.13
C LEU A 93 10.20 11.29 11.05
N SER A 94 9.81 10.03 11.24
CA SER A 94 10.64 9.03 11.91
C SER A 94 11.45 8.25 10.88
N VAL A 95 12.77 8.20 11.04
CA VAL A 95 13.69 7.48 10.14
C VAL A 95 14.24 6.26 10.86
N TYR A 96 14.08 5.09 10.26
CA TYR A 96 14.52 3.81 10.82
C TYR A 96 15.62 3.21 9.97
N ASN A 97 16.66 2.71 10.62
CA ASN A 97 17.64 1.84 9.99
C ASN A 97 17.13 0.41 10.02
N LEU A 98 16.84 -0.17 8.85
CA LEU A 98 16.26 -1.50 8.72
C LEU A 98 17.26 -2.64 8.93
N LYS A 99 18.58 -2.38 8.79
CA LYS A 99 19.61 -3.36 9.13
C LYS A 99 19.75 -3.57 10.63
N THR A 100 19.75 -2.46 11.39
CA THR A 100 19.83 -2.52 12.86
C THR A 100 18.46 -2.62 13.51
N GLN A 101 17.39 -2.46 12.72
CA GLN A 101 16.00 -2.49 13.17
C GLN A 101 15.77 -1.53 14.34
N SER A 102 16.16 -0.28 14.17
CA SER A 102 16.08 0.75 15.21
C SER A 102 15.74 2.11 14.62
N LEU A 103 15.13 2.97 15.43
CA LEU A 103 14.98 4.38 15.12
C LEU A 103 16.37 5.01 15.04
N ASP A 104 16.68 5.62 13.89
CA ASP A 104 17.94 6.35 13.67
C ASP A 104 17.80 7.79 14.12
N LYS A 105 16.76 8.46 13.64
CA LYS A 105 16.48 9.87 13.96
C LYS A 105 15.02 10.24 13.77
N THR A 106 14.65 11.39 14.32
CA THR A 106 13.41 12.10 13.98
C THR A 106 13.78 13.40 13.28
N ILE A 107 13.16 13.67 12.13
CA ILE A 107 13.34 14.92 11.39
C ILE A 107 12.18 15.83 11.75
N ASP A 108 12.49 17.01 12.26
CA ASP A 108 11.52 18.08 12.53
C ASP A 108 11.26 18.86 11.23
N LEU A 109 9.99 19.01 10.87
CA LEU A 109 9.53 19.75 9.69
C LEU A 109 9.16 21.22 10.03
N GLY A 110 9.40 21.65 11.27
CA GLY A 110 9.13 23.00 11.72
C GLY A 110 7.65 23.36 11.68
N GLU A 111 7.30 24.40 10.93
CA GLU A 111 5.92 24.87 10.76
C GLU A 111 5.06 24.02 9.81
N HIS A 112 5.68 23.09 9.07
CA HIS A 112 4.98 22.25 8.11
C HIS A 112 4.30 21.08 8.81
N THR A 113 2.97 21.06 8.78
CA THR A 113 2.16 20.12 9.54
C THR A 113 1.38 19.15 8.66
N LEU A 114 0.92 18.05 9.27
CA LEU A 114 0.19 16.97 8.60
C LEU A 114 0.99 16.38 7.41
N PRO A 115 2.25 15.92 7.63
CA PRO A 115 3.04 15.26 6.59
C PRO A 115 2.33 13.99 6.12
N HIS A 116 2.08 13.88 4.80
CA HIS A 116 1.26 12.81 4.25
C HIS A 116 2.03 11.98 3.22
N GLY A 117 1.77 12.21 1.93
CA GLY A 117 2.38 11.46 0.84
C GLY A 117 3.89 11.67 0.77
N MET A 118 4.60 10.60 0.50
CA MET A 118 6.07 10.63 0.35
C MET A 118 6.48 9.84 -0.86
N ASP A 119 7.59 10.23 -1.49
CA ASP A 119 8.26 9.43 -2.50
C ASP A 119 9.74 9.81 -2.64
N TRP A 120 10.60 8.82 -2.83
CA TRP A 120 12.02 9.06 -3.03
C TRP A 120 12.32 9.60 -4.43
N ILE A 121 13.17 10.62 -4.51
CA ILE A 121 13.78 10.96 -5.79
C ILE A 121 14.85 9.91 -6.08
N LYS A 122 14.52 8.96 -6.95
CA LYS A 122 15.30 7.77 -7.24
C LYS A 122 16.78 8.08 -7.50
N GLY A 123 17.66 7.28 -6.92
CA GLY A 123 19.12 7.45 -7.03
C GLY A 123 19.67 8.57 -6.17
N THR A 124 18.88 9.19 -5.30
CA THR A 124 19.30 10.25 -4.39
C THR A 124 19.01 9.92 -2.92
N GLN A 125 19.39 10.81 -2.01
CA GLN A 125 19.04 10.75 -0.59
C GLN A 125 17.87 11.69 -0.24
N LYS A 126 17.14 12.15 -1.26
CA LYS A 126 16.08 13.14 -1.13
C LYS A 126 14.71 12.47 -1.20
N LEU A 127 13.88 12.85 -0.25
CA LEU A 127 12.49 12.43 -0.14
C LEU A 127 11.59 13.65 -0.41
N LEU A 128 10.61 13.48 -1.29
CA LEU A 128 9.49 14.41 -1.41
C LEU A 128 8.47 14.09 -0.32
N VAL A 129 7.96 15.12 0.35
CA VAL A 129 6.95 14.98 1.41
C VAL A 129 5.88 16.03 1.21
N THR A 130 4.63 15.65 1.03
CA THR A 130 3.52 16.59 1.05
C THR A 130 3.14 16.96 2.48
N THR A 131 2.70 18.20 2.68
CA THR A 131 2.13 18.64 3.96
C THR A 131 0.74 19.23 3.73
N GLU A 132 -0.27 18.55 4.26
CA GLU A 132 -1.66 18.97 4.06
C GLU A 132 -2.01 20.24 4.82
N GLY A 133 -1.34 20.50 5.96
CA GLY A 133 -1.58 21.69 6.79
C GLY A 133 -1.15 22.98 6.11
N ASN A 134 -0.10 22.91 5.28
CA ASN A 134 0.48 24.10 4.62
C ASN A 134 0.31 24.07 3.09
N ASN A 135 -0.17 22.97 2.51
CA ASN A 135 -0.26 22.75 1.06
C ASN A 135 1.09 22.92 0.36
N THR A 136 2.15 22.31 0.91
CA THR A 136 3.50 22.37 0.36
C THR A 136 4.03 20.97 0.05
N ILE A 137 5.10 20.92 -0.75
CA ILE A 137 6.00 19.80 -0.86
C ILE A 137 7.33 20.18 -0.26
N LEU A 138 7.86 19.34 0.58
CA LEU A 138 9.21 19.47 1.13
C LEU A 138 10.15 18.54 0.38
N VAL A 139 11.31 19.02 0.02
CA VAL A 139 12.45 18.19 -0.40
C VAL A 139 13.34 17.99 0.81
N VAL A 140 13.29 16.80 1.37
CA VAL A 140 14.01 16.46 2.61
C VAL A 140 15.23 15.61 2.29
N ASP A 141 16.43 16.08 2.66
CA ASP A 141 17.64 15.25 2.70
C ASP A 141 17.56 14.37 3.96
N VAL A 142 17.23 13.10 3.78
CA VAL A 142 16.98 12.16 4.88
C VAL A 142 18.28 11.86 5.66
N VAL A 143 19.42 11.82 4.98
CA VAL A 143 20.72 11.56 5.62
C VAL A 143 21.13 12.73 6.50
N LYS A 144 21.05 13.95 5.98
CA LYS A 144 21.33 15.18 6.76
C LYS A 144 20.22 15.49 7.77
N GLY A 145 19.03 14.93 7.60
CA GLY A 145 17.89 15.18 8.48
C GLY A 145 17.33 16.59 8.39
N LYS A 146 17.29 17.18 7.20
CA LYS A 146 16.84 18.57 7.02
C LYS A 146 16.07 18.80 5.73
N ILE A 147 15.17 19.79 5.76
CA ILE A 147 14.50 20.32 4.57
C ILE A 147 15.54 21.10 3.75
N GLU A 148 15.66 20.79 2.46
CA GLU A 148 16.50 21.52 1.51
C GLU A 148 15.72 22.54 0.69
N GLN A 149 14.46 22.21 0.35
CA GLN A 149 13.56 23.07 -0.42
C GLN A 149 12.11 22.90 0.05
N THR A 150 11.32 23.96 -0.14
CA THR A 150 9.88 23.96 0.05
C THR A 150 9.24 24.49 -1.24
N TRP A 151 8.25 23.78 -1.76
CA TRP A 151 7.50 24.14 -2.97
C TRP A 151 6.03 24.33 -2.62
N GLU A 152 5.48 25.51 -2.95
CA GLU A 152 4.05 25.79 -2.79
C GLU A 152 3.24 25.06 -3.89
N THR A 153 2.10 24.46 -3.54
CA THR A 153 1.34 23.68 -4.50
C THR A 153 0.22 24.45 -5.19
N ASP A 154 -0.13 25.64 -4.70
CA ASP A 154 -1.26 26.44 -5.19
C ASP A 154 -2.59 25.69 -5.27
N GLN A 155 -2.76 24.65 -4.45
CA GLN A 155 -3.98 23.82 -4.40
C GLN A 155 -4.32 23.46 -2.94
N GLY A 156 -5.59 23.08 -2.70
CA GLY A 156 -6.02 22.69 -1.35
C GLY A 156 -5.84 21.20 -1.10
N ILE A 157 -5.24 20.84 0.04
CA ILE A 157 -4.97 19.47 0.50
C ILE A 157 -4.07 18.73 -0.49
N SER A 158 -2.77 19.08 -0.48
CA SER A 158 -1.72 18.36 -1.19
C SER A 158 -1.51 16.99 -0.55
N HIS A 159 -1.95 15.93 -1.22
CA HIS A 159 -2.16 14.64 -0.59
C HIS A 159 -1.02 13.64 -0.88
N MET A 160 -1.02 13.03 -2.06
CA MET A 160 0.03 12.09 -2.46
C MET A 160 0.99 12.74 -3.44
N VAL A 161 2.22 12.24 -3.47
CA VAL A 161 3.26 12.67 -4.42
C VAL A 161 3.91 11.45 -5.05
N VAL A 162 4.32 11.57 -6.32
CA VAL A 162 5.20 10.63 -7.00
C VAL A 162 6.26 11.39 -7.78
N ALA A 163 7.51 10.96 -7.64
CA ALA A 163 8.62 11.44 -8.44
C ALA A 163 8.72 10.67 -9.76
N ALA A 164 8.93 11.37 -10.85
CA ALA A 164 9.16 10.80 -12.18
C ALA A 164 10.45 11.39 -12.77
N PRO A 165 11.64 10.94 -12.33
CA PRO A 165 12.92 11.48 -12.77
C PRO A 165 13.12 11.39 -14.28
N GLU A 166 12.60 10.35 -14.93
CA GLU A 166 12.65 10.16 -16.38
C GLU A 166 11.93 11.28 -17.14
N ALA A 167 10.90 11.87 -16.53
CA ALA A 167 10.20 13.04 -17.06
C ALA A 167 10.72 14.35 -16.49
N ASN A 168 11.67 14.31 -15.55
CA ASN A 168 12.12 15.45 -14.73
C ASN A 168 10.96 16.14 -13.99
N ARG A 169 9.99 15.36 -13.50
CA ARG A 169 8.75 15.87 -12.89
C ARG A 169 8.43 15.20 -11.57
N ALA A 170 7.69 15.93 -10.73
CA ALA A 170 6.93 15.37 -9.62
C ALA A 170 5.44 15.70 -9.83
N PHE A 171 4.59 14.75 -9.45
CA PHE A 171 3.13 14.88 -9.57
C PHE A 171 2.51 14.81 -8.18
N VAL A 172 1.62 15.75 -7.87
CA VAL A 172 0.96 15.87 -6.55
C VAL A 172 -0.54 15.91 -6.72
N SER A 173 -1.22 14.95 -6.12
CA SER A 173 -2.68 14.91 -6.12
C SER A 173 -3.29 15.84 -5.08
N SER A 174 -4.46 16.41 -5.39
CA SER A 174 -5.26 17.20 -4.48
C SER A 174 -6.66 16.60 -4.31
N ILE A 175 -6.95 16.18 -3.10
CA ILE A 175 -8.29 15.63 -2.77
C ILE A 175 -9.39 16.70 -2.94
N LYS A 176 -9.10 17.95 -2.59
CA LYS A 176 -10.08 19.01 -2.55
C LYS A 176 -10.47 19.51 -3.94
N THR A 177 -9.48 19.71 -4.81
CA THR A 177 -9.73 20.26 -6.16
C THR A 177 -9.92 19.16 -7.20
N GLY A 178 -9.39 17.95 -6.96
CA GLY A 178 -9.40 16.86 -7.94
C GLY A 178 -8.35 17.03 -9.03
N ASP A 179 -7.37 17.89 -8.80
CA ASP A 179 -6.30 18.19 -9.73
C ASP A 179 -5.00 17.46 -9.36
N VAL A 180 -4.10 17.41 -10.32
CA VAL A 180 -2.71 17.03 -10.13
C VAL A 180 -1.85 18.23 -10.49
N THR A 181 -1.05 18.73 -9.53
CA THR A 181 -0.04 19.75 -9.79
C THR A 181 1.26 19.07 -10.23
N VAL A 182 1.81 19.57 -11.31
CA VAL A 182 3.03 19.05 -11.95
C VAL A 182 4.18 20.02 -11.67
N PHE A 183 5.21 19.51 -11.05
CA PHE A 183 6.44 20.26 -10.72
C PHE A 183 7.61 19.82 -11.56
N ASN A 184 8.47 20.74 -11.88
CA ASN A 184 9.81 20.45 -12.39
C ASN A 184 10.71 20.02 -11.22
N LEU A 185 11.26 18.81 -11.25
CA LEU A 185 12.08 18.26 -10.16
C LEU A 185 13.38 19.04 -9.90
N ASN A 186 13.95 19.67 -10.92
CA ASN A 186 15.20 20.42 -10.76
C ASN A 186 14.99 21.80 -10.14
N THR A 187 13.88 22.45 -10.49
CA THR A 187 13.65 23.87 -10.10
C THR A 187 12.61 24.04 -8.99
N GLY A 188 11.74 23.05 -8.79
CA GLY A 188 10.59 23.14 -7.88
C GLY A 188 9.46 24.04 -8.39
N ASN A 189 9.54 24.51 -9.64
CA ASN A 189 8.48 25.33 -10.21
C ASN A 189 7.29 24.49 -10.68
N ILE A 190 6.08 25.02 -10.51
CA ILE A 190 4.88 24.46 -11.10
C ILE A 190 4.97 24.63 -12.63
N GLU A 191 4.84 23.52 -13.36
CA GLU A 191 4.74 23.54 -14.83
C GLU A 191 3.30 23.59 -15.30
N LYS A 192 2.40 22.88 -14.60
CA LYS A 192 0.99 22.80 -14.97
C LYS A 192 0.15 22.22 -13.83
N GLN A 193 -1.14 22.52 -13.84
CA GLN A 193 -2.16 21.78 -13.11
C GLN A 193 -3.09 21.09 -14.12
N VAL A 194 -3.40 19.82 -13.92
CA VAL A 194 -4.28 19.04 -14.79
C VAL A 194 -5.41 18.43 -13.96
N HIS A 195 -6.64 18.55 -14.46
CA HIS A 195 -7.79 18.00 -13.76
C HIS A 195 -7.90 16.50 -13.98
N SER A 196 -7.84 15.72 -12.88
CA SER A 196 -7.98 14.27 -12.89
C SER A 196 -9.44 13.85 -12.70
N GLY A 197 -10.02 14.26 -11.58
CA GLY A 197 -11.39 13.92 -11.21
C GLY A 197 -11.63 14.17 -9.74
N LYS A 198 -12.89 14.12 -9.32
CA LYS A 198 -13.28 14.44 -7.95
C LYS A 198 -12.55 13.56 -6.93
N GLY A 199 -11.80 14.20 -6.03
CA GLY A 199 -11.06 13.53 -4.98
C GLY A 199 -9.84 12.75 -5.52
N ALA A 200 -8.98 13.43 -6.33
CA ALA A 200 -7.71 12.84 -6.77
C ALA A 200 -6.89 12.41 -5.55
N GLU A 201 -6.54 11.14 -5.49
CA GLU A 201 -6.01 10.47 -4.28
C GLU A 201 -4.66 9.81 -4.58
N GLY A 202 -4.64 8.47 -4.65
CA GLY A 202 -3.43 7.71 -4.96
C GLY A 202 -2.99 7.91 -6.41
N LEU A 203 -1.70 7.92 -6.62
CA LEU A 203 -1.11 8.04 -7.96
C LEU A 203 0.18 7.24 -8.04
N ASP A 204 0.50 6.79 -9.24
CA ASP A 204 1.78 6.15 -9.53
C ASP A 204 2.15 6.35 -11.00
N VAL A 205 3.45 6.33 -11.28
CA VAL A 205 4.01 6.45 -12.64
C VAL A 205 4.42 5.08 -13.13
N SER A 206 4.05 4.77 -14.38
CA SER A 206 4.45 3.50 -15.00
C SER A 206 5.98 3.32 -14.98
N PRO A 207 6.50 2.09 -14.83
CA PRO A 207 7.94 1.84 -14.70
C PRO A 207 8.79 2.41 -15.83
N GLY A 208 8.20 2.62 -17.01
CA GLY A 208 8.86 3.30 -18.15
C GLY A 208 8.75 4.82 -18.12
N GLY A 209 8.20 5.43 -17.07
CA GLY A 209 8.07 6.87 -16.91
C GLY A 209 7.07 7.55 -17.84
N LYS A 210 6.26 6.80 -18.63
CA LYS A 210 5.45 7.35 -19.74
C LYS A 210 4.03 7.73 -19.35
N GLU A 211 3.45 7.05 -18.39
CA GLU A 211 2.06 7.25 -17.97
C GLU A 211 1.99 7.52 -16.47
N LEU A 212 1.15 8.48 -16.09
CA LEU A 212 0.72 8.73 -14.73
C LEU A 212 -0.71 8.24 -14.58
N TRP A 213 -0.95 7.36 -13.63
CA TRP A 213 -2.29 6.87 -13.29
C TRP A 213 -2.71 7.43 -11.94
N VAL A 214 -3.91 8.05 -11.90
CA VAL A 214 -4.43 8.76 -10.72
C VAL A 214 -5.79 8.23 -10.36
N THR A 215 -5.97 7.78 -9.13
CA THR A 215 -7.28 7.36 -8.61
C THR A 215 -8.11 8.57 -8.19
N ASN A 216 -9.41 8.53 -8.46
CA ASN A 216 -10.37 9.59 -8.11
C ASN A 216 -11.43 8.99 -7.18
N ARG A 217 -11.22 9.11 -5.86
CA ARG A 217 -12.05 8.43 -4.86
C ARG A 217 -13.50 8.91 -4.82
N GLY A 218 -13.74 10.16 -5.21
CA GLY A 218 -15.08 10.75 -5.25
C GLY A 218 -15.87 10.45 -6.53
N GLU A 219 -15.24 9.80 -7.53
CA GLU A 219 -15.87 9.38 -8.80
C GLU A 219 -15.74 7.87 -9.06
N ASN A 220 -14.95 7.17 -8.24
CA ASN A 220 -14.67 5.75 -8.42
C ASN A 220 -14.03 5.44 -9.79
N THR A 221 -13.09 6.29 -10.22
CA THR A 221 -12.40 6.19 -11.50
C THR A 221 -10.88 6.26 -11.35
N ILE A 222 -10.17 5.92 -12.43
CA ILE A 222 -8.75 6.17 -12.62
C ILE A 222 -8.60 7.03 -13.85
N THR A 223 -7.85 8.14 -13.75
CA THR A 223 -7.48 8.97 -14.90
C THR A 223 -6.01 8.71 -15.26
N ILE A 224 -5.75 8.55 -16.54
CA ILE A 224 -4.43 8.23 -17.10
C ILE A 224 -3.96 9.42 -17.94
N PHE A 225 -2.74 9.91 -17.62
CA PHE A 225 -2.11 11.00 -18.34
C PHE A 225 -0.78 10.55 -18.96
N ASN A 226 -0.42 11.17 -20.08
CA ASN A 226 0.93 11.13 -20.61
C ASN A 226 1.83 12.03 -19.76
N THR A 227 2.92 11.51 -19.23
CA THR A 227 3.81 12.25 -18.32
C THR A 227 4.59 13.38 -19.01
N GLN A 228 4.76 13.35 -20.33
CA GLN A 228 5.49 14.36 -21.08
C GLN A 228 4.55 15.46 -21.61
N THR A 229 3.45 15.08 -22.30
CA THR A 229 2.51 16.06 -22.86
C THR A 229 1.51 16.59 -21.85
N LEU A 230 1.29 15.86 -20.74
CA LEU A 230 0.29 16.13 -19.71
C LEU A 230 -1.15 16.08 -20.26
N GLU A 231 -1.34 15.41 -21.39
CA GLU A 231 -2.66 15.16 -21.95
C GLU A 231 -3.28 13.91 -21.32
N ARG A 232 -4.59 13.98 -21.07
CA ARG A 232 -5.34 12.82 -20.62
C ARG A 232 -5.44 11.80 -21.75
N ILE A 233 -4.94 10.60 -21.50
CA ILE A 233 -5.03 9.47 -22.42
C ILE A 233 -6.41 8.82 -22.30
N GLU A 234 -6.83 8.52 -21.04
CA GLU A 234 -8.07 7.79 -20.78
C GLU A 234 -8.58 8.05 -19.37
N LYS A 235 -9.86 7.78 -19.13
CA LYS A 235 -10.46 7.65 -17.79
C LYS A 235 -11.25 6.35 -17.78
N ILE A 236 -10.96 5.49 -16.79
CA ILE A 236 -11.54 4.16 -16.66
C ILE A 236 -12.24 3.99 -15.30
N ASP A 237 -13.22 3.10 -15.24
CA ASP A 237 -13.94 2.79 -14.00
C ASP A 237 -13.06 2.02 -13.02
N CYS A 238 -13.27 2.26 -11.73
CA CYS A 238 -12.60 1.55 -10.64
C CYS A 238 -13.62 1.03 -9.61
N GLY A 239 -13.15 0.57 -8.46
CA GLY A 239 -14.01 0.22 -7.32
C GLY A 239 -14.37 1.43 -6.46
N ALA A 240 -15.30 1.25 -5.53
CA ALA A 240 -15.73 2.32 -4.65
C ALA A 240 -14.60 2.77 -3.70
N PHE A 241 -14.34 4.06 -3.71
CA PHE A 241 -13.34 4.76 -2.95
C PHE A 241 -11.92 4.21 -3.19
N PRO A 242 -11.39 4.32 -4.44
CA PRO A 242 -10.01 3.92 -4.74
C PRO A 242 -9.04 4.88 -4.04
N ILE A 243 -8.12 4.32 -3.22
CA ILE A 243 -7.31 5.12 -2.31
C ILE A 243 -5.81 5.05 -2.61
N ARG A 244 -5.21 3.86 -2.68
CA ARG A 244 -3.81 3.69 -3.06
C ARG A 244 -3.69 2.85 -4.31
N ALA A 245 -2.67 3.13 -5.08
CA ALA A 245 -2.43 2.45 -6.35
C ALA A 245 -0.94 2.32 -6.64
N LYS A 246 -0.54 1.16 -7.16
CA LYS A 246 0.86 0.88 -7.52
C LYS A 246 0.95 0.01 -8.76
N PHE A 247 1.92 0.31 -9.61
CA PHE A 247 2.33 -0.59 -10.68
C PHE A 247 3.14 -1.77 -10.13
N SER A 248 3.05 -2.93 -10.80
CA SER A 248 4.09 -3.94 -10.65
C SER A 248 5.39 -3.45 -11.32
N PRO A 249 6.57 -3.87 -10.82
CA PRO A 249 7.86 -3.40 -11.36
C PRO A 249 8.07 -3.67 -12.86
N ASP A 250 7.45 -4.73 -13.40
CA ASP A 250 7.47 -5.03 -14.85
C ASP A 250 6.44 -4.23 -15.67
N GLY A 251 5.60 -3.42 -15.02
CA GLY A 251 4.55 -2.65 -15.68
C GLY A 251 3.37 -3.47 -16.21
N LYS A 252 3.25 -4.75 -15.84
CA LYS A 252 2.17 -5.62 -16.31
C LYS A 252 0.85 -5.32 -15.60
N TYR A 253 0.90 -5.09 -14.31
CA TYR A 253 -0.26 -4.86 -13.46
C TYR A 253 -0.27 -3.44 -12.90
N PHE A 254 -1.48 -2.90 -12.76
CA PHE A 254 -1.77 -1.77 -11.90
C PHE A 254 -2.76 -2.23 -10.84
N VAL A 255 -2.38 -2.10 -9.58
CA VAL A 255 -3.12 -2.64 -8.43
C VAL A 255 -3.68 -1.49 -7.62
N VAL A 256 -4.97 -1.55 -7.26
CA VAL A 256 -5.67 -0.47 -6.57
C VAL A 256 -6.41 -1.00 -5.35
N SER A 257 -6.17 -0.41 -4.19
CA SER A 257 -6.98 -0.65 -2.99
C SER A 257 -8.24 0.22 -3.01
N ASN A 258 -9.41 -0.40 -2.79
CA ASN A 258 -10.70 0.28 -2.80
C ASN A 258 -11.33 0.17 -1.41
N ALA A 259 -11.20 1.26 -0.62
CA ALA A 259 -11.45 1.22 0.81
C ALA A 259 -12.92 0.92 1.16
N GLU A 260 -13.88 1.59 0.52
CA GLU A 260 -15.30 1.42 0.81
C GLU A 260 -15.84 0.06 0.33
N SER A 261 -15.45 -0.37 -0.88
CA SER A 261 -15.92 -1.66 -1.41
C SER A 261 -15.19 -2.87 -0.82
N GLY A 262 -14.09 -2.67 -0.10
CA GLY A 262 -13.31 -3.74 0.53
C GLY A 262 -12.67 -4.70 -0.47
N HIS A 263 -12.26 -4.19 -1.64
CA HIS A 263 -11.65 -4.95 -2.72
C HIS A 263 -10.28 -4.41 -3.08
N VAL A 264 -9.46 -5.28 -3.67
CA VAL A 264 -8.30 -4.88 -4.48
C VAL A 264 -8.63 -5.16 -5.93
N ASN A 265 -8.51 -4.15 -6.77
CA ASN A 265 -8.66 -4.29 -8.22
C ASN A 265 -7.28 -4.47 -8.84
N VAL A 266 -7.17 -5.41 -9.77
CA VAL A 266 -5.96 -5.63 -10.57
C VAL A 266 -6.30 -5.38 -12.03
N PHE A 267 -5.62 -4.40 -12.62
CA PHE A 267 -5.76 -4.04 -14.03
C PHE A 267 -4.55 -4.56 -14.82
N ASN A 268 -4.77 -4.93 -16.07
CA ASN A 268 -3.68 -5.05 -17.02
C ASN A 268 -3.28 -3.64 -17.46
N ALA A 269 -2.06 -3.22 -17.16
CA ALA A 269 -1.64 -1.85 -17.41
C ALA A 269 -1.53 -1.52 -18.92
N ASN A 270 -1.22 -2.51 -19.77
CA ASN A 270 -1.10 -2.29 -21.21
C ASN A 270 -2.46 -2.13 -21.90
N SER A 271 -3.43 -3.01 -21.57
CA SER A 271 -4.79 -2.96 -22.15
C SER A 271 -5.76 -2.09 -21.35
N ARG A 272 -5.36 -1.65 -20.15
CA ARG A 272 -6.16 -0.89 -19.17
C ARG A 272 -7.43 -1.61 -18.72
N ALA A 273 -7.57 -2.87 -19.08
CA ALA A 273 -8.72 -3.69 -18.70
C ALA A 273 -8.62 -4.17 -17.25
N LEU A 274 -9.73 -4.13 -16.54
CA LEU A 274 -9.86 -4.79 -15.22
C LEU A 274 -9.75 -6.30 -15.40
N ILE A 275 -8.72 -6.92 -14.80
CA ILE A 275 -8.54 -8.38 -14.82
C ILE A 275 -9.35 -9.03 -13.71
N LYS A 276 -9.24 -8.48 -12.48
CA LYS A 276 -9.85 -9.08 -11.30
C LYS A 276 -10.21 -8.05 -10.24
N ARG A 277 -11.35 -8.28 -9.59
CA ARG A 277 -11.71 -7.70 -8.29
C ARG A 277 -11.53 -8.76 -7.22
N ILE A 278 -10.58 -8.56 -6.34
CA ILE A 278 -10.27 -9.49 -5.25
C ILE A 278 -10.97 -8.98 -4.01
N LYS A 279 -12.08 -9.63 -3.60
CA LYS A 279 -12.75 -9.30 -2.33
C LYS A 279 -11.86 -9.75 -1.19
N LEU A 280 -11.38 -8.81 -0.40
CA LEU A 280 -10.68 -9.12 0.83
C LEU A 280 -11.73 -9.54 1.88
N ARG A 281 -11.41 -10.56 2.65
CA ARG A 281 -12.29 -11.07 3.72
C ARG A 281 -11.45 -11.33 4.97
N PRO A 282 -10.80 -10.28 5.50
CA PRO A 282 -9.98 -10.47 6.68
C PRO A 282 -10.84 -10.83 7.89
N PRO A 283 -10.26 -11.50 8.91
CA PRO A 283 -10.94 -11.75 10.16
C PRO A 283 -11.36 -10.43 10.82
N VAL A 284 -12.48 -10.46 11.54
CA VAL A 284 -12.92 -9.29 12.33
C VAL A 284 -12.20 -9.32 13.67
N PRO A 285 -11.47 -8.27 14.06
CA PRO A 285 -10.83 -8.20 15.36
C PRO A 285 -11.86 -8.18 16.49
N GLU A 286 -11.55 -8.85 17.59
CA GLU A 286 -12.34 -8.72 18.82
C GLU A 286 -12.31 -7.26 19.32
N GLY A 287 -13.44 -6.76 19.79
CA GLY A 287 -13.55 -5.40 20.35
C GLY A 287 -13.43 -4.28 19.31
N ARG A 288 -13.71 -4.54 18.02
CA ARG A 288 -13.79 -3.49 17.01
C ARG A 288 -14.79 -2.41 17.45
N ASN A 289 -14.29 -1.22 17.70
CA ASN A 289 -15.11 -0.06 18.10
C ASN A 289 -15.38 0.88 16.91
N LYS A 290 -16.31 1.83 17.09
CA LYS A 290 -16.70 2.81 16.09
C LYS A 290 -15.71 3.98 15.95
N GLU A 291 -14.62 3.99 16.72
CA GLU A 291 -13.61 5.06 16.74
C GLU A 291 -12.48 4.83 15.74
N ARG A 292 -12.63 3.85 14.84
CA ARG A 292 -11.63 3.55 13.83
C ARG A 292 -11.69 4.51 12.67
N TYR A 293 -10.55 4.69 12.04
CA TYR A 293 -10.43 5.44 10.79
C TYR A 293 -11.37 4.86 9.73
N PHE A 294 -12.10 5.72 9.03
CA PHE A 294 -13.21 5.31 8.14
C PHE A 294 -14.30 4.49 8.84
N ALA A 295 -14.67 4.87 10.07
CA ALA A 295 -15.67 4.15 10.87
C ALA A 295 -17.03 3.98 10.17
N ASP A 296 -17.36 4.87 9.22
CA ASP A 296 -18.59 4.84 8.44
C ASP A 296 -18.58 3.74 7.35
N PHE A 297 -17.40 3.17 7.02
CA PHE A 297 -17.32 2.09 6.05
C PHE A 297 -17.71 0.77 6.72
N GLU A 298 -18.64 0.07 6.07
CA GLU A 298 -19.14 -1.20 6.59
C GLU A 298 -18.14 -2.35 6.44
N GLY A 299 -18.20 -3.30 7.37
CA GLY A 299 -17.43 -4.55 7.31
C GLY A 299 -16.02 -4.43 7.88
N SER A 300 -15.27 -5.53 7.81
CA SER A 300 -13.89 -5.62 8.30
C SER A 300 -12.85 -5.31 7.24
N SER A 301 -13.26 -5.22 5.98
CA SER A 301 -12.34 -5.01 4.86
C SER A 301 -12.32 -3.56 4.45
N VAL A 302 -11.37 -2.80 4.97
CA VAL A 302 -11.06 -1.42 4.56
C VAL A 302 -9.59 -1.37 4.16
N PRO A 303 -9.26 -1.79 2.91
CA PRO A 303 -7.90 -1.77 2.41
C PRO A 303 -7.46 -0.33 2.13
N ILE A 304 -6.32 0.08 2.68
CA ILE A 304 -5.73 1.41 2.50
C ILE A 304 -4.35 1.28 1.88
N GLY A 305 -3.31 1.13 2.69
CA GLY A 305 -1.93 1.05 2.22
C GLY A 305 -1.70 -0.12 1.28
N LEU A 306 -0.90 0.11 0.25
CA LEU A 306 -0.61 -0.88 -0.80
C LEU A 306 0.84 -0.77 -1.24
N VAL A 307 1.55 -1.89 -1.29
CA VAL A 307 2.86 -2.01 -1.93
C VAL A 307 2.92 -3.24 -2.83
N VAL A 308 3.57 -3.09 -3.97
CA VAL A 308 3.83 -4.16 -4.95
C VAL A 308 5.34 -4.25 -5.17
N PRO A 309 6.06 -4.98 -4.29
CA PRO A 309 7.53 -4.98 -4.30
C PRO A 309 8.13 -5.77 -5.46
N ASP A 310 7.35 -6.66 -6.04
CA ASP A 310 7.77 -7.51 -7.16
C ASP A 310 6.61 -7.79 -8.12
N ASN A 311 6.90 -8.55 -9.19
CA ASN A 311 5.89 -8.82 -10.23
C ASN A 311 4.82 -9.84 -9.82
N ARG A 312 4.90 -10.38 -8.61
CA ARG A 312 4.04 -11.48 -8.16
C ARG A 312 3.26 -11.19 -6.89
N THR A 313 3.76 -10.31 -6.02
CA THR A 313 3.20 -10.13 -4.69
C THR A 313 2.70 -8.71 -4.48
N ALA A 314 1.51 -8.57 -3.90
CA ALA A 314 1.04 -7.31 -3.33
C ALA A 314 0.74 -7.49 -1.84
N TYR A 315 1.11 -6.50 -1.05
CA TYR A 315 0.78 -6.41 0.38
C TYR A 315 -0.16 -5.24 0.59
N VAL A 316 -1.24 -5.49 1.32
CA VAL A 316 -2.33 -4.52 1.53
C VAL A 316 -2.64 -4.39 3.01
N ALA A 317 -2.49 -3.19 3.54
CA ALA A 317 -2.89 -2.87 4.91
C ALA A 317 -4.43 -2.78 5.00
N ASN A 318 -5.02 -3.56 5.90
CA ASN A 318 -6.45 -3.54 6.19
C ASN A 318 -6.70 -2.88 7.54
N THR A 319 -7.05 -1.60 7.52
CA THR A 319 -7.12 -0.79 8.73
C THR A 319 -8.20 -1.25 9.73
N HIS A 320 -9.33 -1.79 9.25
CA HIS A 320 -10.39 -2.29 10.12
C HIS A 320 -10.17 -3.71 10.67
N ALA A 321 -9.17 -4.42 10.16
CA ALA A 321 -8.93 -5.82 10.52
C ALA A 321 -7.62 -6.05 11.27
N ASP A 322 -6.76 -5.03 11.42
CA ASP A 322 -5.44 -5.12 12.06
C ASP A 322 -4.54 -6.19 11.40
N VAL A 323 -4.62 -6.28 10.06
CA VAL A 323 -3.85 -7.24 9.27
C VAL A 323 -3.27 -6.64 8.01
N VAL A 324 -2.21 -7.28 7.50
CA VAL A 324 -1.73 -7.13 6.13
C VAL A 324 -2.19 -8.33 5.32
N THR A 325 -2.91 -8.08 4.23
CA THR A 325 -3.33 -9.11 3.30
C THR A 325 -2.24 -9.31 2.25
N VAL A 326 -1.85 -10.55 2.02
CA VAL A 326 -0.90 -10.96 0.98
C VAL A 326 -1.67 -11.48 -0.22
N ILE A 327 -1.39 -10.93 -1.41
CA ILE A 327 -2.05 -11.29 -2.67
C ILE A 327 -1.00 -11.83 -3.65
N ASP A 328 -1.30 -12.99 -4.26
CA ASP A 328 -0.58 -13.49 -5.43
C ASP A 328 -1.17 -12.85 -6.69
N LEU A 329 -0.38 -12.03 -7.37
CA LEU A 329 -0.80 -11.33 -8.59
C LEU A 329 -0.80 -12.23 -9.84
N GLU A 330 -0.11 -13.36 -9.82
CA GLU A 330 -0.14 -14.32 -10.91
C GLU A 330 -1.42 -15.17 -10.86
N LYS A 331 -1.77 -15.67 -9.67
CA LYS A 331 -2.99 -16.46 -9.44
C LYS A 331 -4.22 -15.57 -9.20
N LEU A 332 -4.04 -14.29 -8.91
CA LEU A 332 -5.08 -13.31 -8.55
C LEU A 332 -5.92 -13.77 -7.34
N THR A 333 -5.24 -14.26 -6.31
CA THR A 333 -5.84 -14.81 -5.10
C THR A 333 -5.17 -14.28 -3.83
N ILE A 334 -5.94 -14.28 -2.73
CA ILE A 334 -5.38 -14.04 -1.40
C ILE A 334 -4.59 -15.27 -0.97
N VAL A 335 -3.39 -15.03 -0.46
CA VAL A 335 -2.52 -16.06 0.11
C VAL A 335 -2.80 -16.24 1.59
N GLU A 336 -2.78 -15.15 2.32
CA GLU A 336 -2.96 -15.12 3.77
C GLU A 336 -3.24 -13.70 4.28
N HIS A 337 -3.58 -13.62 5.57
CA HIS A 337 -3.68 -12.38 6.34
C HIS A 337 -2.65 -12.43 7.47
N LEU A 338 -1.66 -11.54 7.42
CA LEU A 338 -0.62 -11.41 8.44
C LEU A 338 -1.09 -10.47 9.54
N LYS A 339 -0.80 -10.80 10.79
CA LYS A 339 -1.10 -9.92 11.92
C LYS A 339 -0.28 -8.63 11.82
N ALA A 340 -0.95 -7.49 12.00
CA ALA A 340 -0.34 -6.17 12.12
C ALA A 340 -0.67 -5.55 13.48
N GLY A 341 -0.32 -4.27 13.67
CA GLY A 341 -0.76 -3.49 14.83
C GLY A 341 -2.15 -2.89 14.65
N LYS A 342 -2.52 -1.97 15.55
CA LYS A 342 -3.84 -1.35 15.52
C LYS A 342 -3.95 -0.32 14.41
N GLU A 343 -4.91 -0.53 13.51
CA GLU A 343 -5.18 0.30 12.33
C GLU A 343 -3.94 0.47 11.42
N PRO A 344 -3.49 -0.62 10.76
CA PRO A 344 -2.43 -0.53 9.78
C PRO A 344 -2.86 0.35 8.62
N ASP A 345 -1.97 1.28 8.22
CA ASP A 345 -2.22 2.33 7.24
C ASP A 345 -1.12 2.31 6.16
N GLY A 346 -0.08 3.13 6.26
CA GLY A 346 1.03 3.10 5.35
C GLY A 346 1.82 1.80 5.41
N ILE A 347 2.27 1.32 4.25
CA ILE A 347 3.00 0.06 4.11
C ILE A 347 4.04 0.15 3.01
N ASN A 348 5.21 -0.40 3.26
CA ASN A 348 6.25 -0.56 2.24
C ASN A 348 7.06 -1.84 2.47
N PHE A 349 8.00 -2.14 1.58
CA PHE A 349 8.78 -3.36 1.58
C PHE A 349 10.28 -3.09 1.48
N SER A 350 11.06 -3.82 2.25
CA SER A 350 12.52 -3.82 2.18
C SER A 350 13.05 -5.21 1.87
N TYR A 351 13.98 -5.31 0.92
CA TYR A 351 14.72 -6.54 0.62
C TYR A 351 15.86 -6.83 1.60
N VAL A 352 16.08 -5.96 2.59
CA VAL A 352 17.04 -6.23 3.67
C VAL A 352 16.51 -7.39 4.50
N VAL A 353 17.32 -8.43 4.61
CA VAL A 353 17.03 -9.61 5.43
C VAL A 353 17.64 -9.37 6.81
N SER A 354 16.83 -9.55 7.86
CA SER A 354 17.37 -9.62 9.23
C SER A 354 18.10 -10.95 9.41
N GLU A 355 19.33 -10.91 9.82
CA GLU A 355 20.06 -12.09 10.29
C GLU A 355 19.36 -12.77 11.48
#